data_f88da64de1c3557fe73b3f7b89dab9e8
#
_entry.id   f88da64de1c3557fe73b3f7b89dab9e8
#
_cell.length_a   1.000
_cell.length_b   1.000
_cell.length_c   1.000
_cell.angle_alpha   90.00
_cell.angle_beta   90.00
_cell.angle_gamma   90.00
#
_symmetry.space_group_name_H-M   'P 1'
#
loop_
_entity.id
_entity.type
_entity.pdbx_description
1 polymer ?
#
loop_
_entity_poly.entity_id
_entity_poly.type
_entity_poly.pdbx_seq_one_letter_code
_entity_poly.pdbx_strand_id
1 'polypeptide(L)'
;MPRATARPPREPVCEEHHHASPADSLPLSVTEAQRMGEFFAVLADPTRLRLIALLEKQEHCVCDIAAHLSTTESAVSHQLRALRAARLVSYRKEGRQVFYQLHDHHVLDLYRNVREHLAE
;
A
#
# COMPACT_ATOMS: atom_id res chain seq x y z
N MET A 1 -50.56 2.03 4.54
CA MET A 1 -50.10 0.84 5.28
C MET A 1 -48.60 0.95 5.54
N PRO A 2 -48.17 0.88 6.77
CA PRO A 2 -46.79 0.89 7.05
C PRO A 2 -46.14 -0.39 6.49
N ARG A 3 -45.08 -0.26 5.73
CA ARG A 3 -44.31 -1.39 5.26
C ARG A 3 -43.66 -2.07 6.48
N ALA A 4 -43.91 -3.36 6.64
CA ALA A 4 -43.16 -4.14 7.63
C ALA A 4 -41.68 -4.04 7.31
N THR A 5 -40.91 -3.43 8.19
CA THR A 5 -39.45 -3.46 8.10
C THR A 5 -38.99 -4.88 8.32
N ALA A 6 -38.43 -5.49 7.29
CA ALA A 6 -37.84 -6.81 7.44
C ALA A 6 -36.71 -6.72 8.49
N ARG A 7 -36.74 -7.62 9.46
CA ARG A 7 -35.66 -7.74 10.43
C ARG A 7 -34.39 -8.08 9.67
N PRO A 8 -33.26 -7.40 9.97
CA PRO A 8 -32.00 -7.82 9.40
C PRO A 8 -31.71 -9.27 9.81
N PRO A 9 -31.11 -10.07 8.93
CA PRO A 9 -30.76 -11.43 9.28
C PRO A 9 -29.89 -11.42 10.55
N ARG A 10 -30.23 -12.26 11.49
CA ARG A 10 -29.44 -12.41 12.71
C ARG A 10 -28.07 -12.95 12.33
N GLU A 11 -27.03 -12.28 12.80
CA GLU A 11 -25.69 -12.81 12.69
C GLU A 11 -25.65 -14.19 13.36
N PRO A 12 -24.94 -15.16 12.73
CA PRO A 12 -24.82 -16.47 13.33
C PRO A 12 -24.13 -16.35 14.70
N VAL A 13 -24.79 -16.81 15.74
CA VAL A 13 -24.23 -16.83 17.08
C VAL A 13 -23.52 -18.16 17.26
N CYS A 14 -22.28 -18.10 17.72
CA CYS A 14 -21.56 -19.32 18.10
C CYS A 14 -22.21 -19.99 19.29
N GLU A 15 -22.86 -21.12 19.08
CA GLU A 15 -23.50 -21.90 20.15
C GLU A 15 -22.53 -22.78 20.93
N GLU A 16 -21.36 -23.05 20.36
CA GLU A 16 -20.35 -23.90 20.95
C GLU A 16 -19.19 -23.08 21.53
N HIS A 17 -18.82 -23.42 22.74
CA HIS A 17 -17.84 -22.67 23.53
C HIS A 17 -16.39 -23.06 23.26
N HIS A 18 -16.09 -23.48 22.03
CA HIS A 18 -14.72 -23.71 21.59
C HIS A 18 -14.15 -22.43 21.04
N HIS A 19 -13.91 -21.48 21.92
CA HIS A 19 -13.19 -20.27 21.52
C HIS A 19 -11.74 -20.63 21.29
N ALA A 20 -11.22 -20.17 20.16
CA ALA A 20 -9.79 -20.28 19.87
C ALA A 20 -8.99 -19.73 21.05
N SER A 21 -7.82 -20.28 21.26
CA SER A 21 -6.83 -19.77 22.19
C SER A 21 -6.55 -18.29 21.94
N PRO A 22 -5.86 -17.59 22.86
CA PRO A 22 -5.55 -16.17 22.72
C PRO A 22 -4.89 -15.80 21.39
N ALA A 23 -4.73 -14.50 21.16
CA ALA A 23 -4.22 -13.88 19.92
C ALA A 23 -3.02 -14.59 19.26
N ASP A 24 -2.18 -15.28 20.05
CA ASP A 24 -1.01 -16.01 19.56
C ASP A 24 -1.34 -17.21 18.66
N SER A 25 -2.59 -17.68 18.67
CA SER A 25 -3.03 -18.78 17.81
C SER A 25 -3.48 -18.34 16.42
N LEU A 26 -3.57 -17.04 16.16
CA LEU A 26 -3.94 -16.52 14.85
C LEU A 26 -2.76 -16.69 13.87
N PRO A 27 -3.05 -16.90 12.56
CA PRO A 27 -2.01 -17.00 11.54
C PRO A 27 -1.11 -15.77 11.45
N LEU A 28 -1.58 -14.62 11.93
CA LEU A 28 -0.84 -13.37 11.92
C LEU A 28 -0.72 -12.85 13.34
N SER A 29 0.51 -12.70 13.81
CA SER A 29 0.78 -12.15 15.14
C SER A 29 0.43 -10.66 15.19
N VAL A 30 0.27 -10.13 16.42
CA VAL A 30 0.02 -8.69 16.62
C VAL A 30 1.14 -7.85 16.01
N THR A 31 2.39 -8.24 16.21
CA THR A 31 3.56 -7.53 15.68
C THR A 31 3.57 -7.54 14.14
N GLU A 32 3.32 -8.69 13.53
CA GLU A 32 3.23 -8.80 12.08
C GLU A 32 2.08 -7.96 11.52
N ALA A 33 0.92 -8.00 12.16
CA ALA A 33 -0.24 -7.21 11.76
C ALA A 33 0.07 -5.71 11.81
N GLN A 34 0.76 -5.25 12.85
CA GLN A 34 1.19 -3.85 12.97
C GLN A 34 2.14 -3.45 11.84
N ARG A 35 3.12 -4.27 11.53
CA ARG A 35 4.07 -4.00 10.44
C ARG A 35 3.37 -3.96 9.08
N MET A 36 2.47 -4.89 8.82
CA MET A 36 1.68 -4.89 7.58
C MET A 36 0.77 -3.67 7.50
N GLY A 37 0.14 -3.30 8.62
CA GLY A 37 -0.70 -2.11 8.69
C GLY A 37 0.07 -0.83 8.37
N GLU A 38 1.27 -0.68 8.92
CA GLU A 38 2.15 0.47 8.64
C GLU A 38 2.54 0.51 7.17
N PHE A 39 2.84 -0.64 6.57
CA PHE A 39 3.15 -0.75 5.15
C PHE A 39 1.97 -0.28 4.29
N PHE A 40 0.77 -0.79 4.55
CA PHE A 40 -0.42 -0.39 3.82
C PHE A 40 -0.80 1.08 4.04
N ALA A 41 -0.53 1.62 5.23
CA ALA A 41 -0.76 3.03 5.52
C ALA A 41 0.09 3.94 4.62
N VAL A 42 1.33 3.54 4.33
CA VAL A 42 2.19 4.28 3.40
C VAL A 42 1.58 4.28 1.99
N LEU A 43 0.97 3.17 1.58
CA LEU A 43 0.32 3.05 0.27
C LEU A 43 -1.04 3.75 0.19
N ALA A 44 -1.64 4.10 1.32
CA ALA A 44 -2.97 4.72 1.36
C ALA A 44 -2.92 6.24 1.09
N ASP A 45 -2.09 6.65 0.14
CA ASP A 45 -1.91 8.05 -0.26
C ASP A 45 -1.94 8.12 -1.80
N PRO A 46 -2.90 8.83 -2.39
CA PRO A 46 -3.03 8.90 -3.84
C PRO A 46 -1.78 9.42 -4.54
N THR A 47 -1.06 10.38 -3.96
CA THR A 47 0.16 10.93 -4.54
C THR A 47 1.25 9.87 -4.60
N ARG A 48 1.42 9.09 -3.54
CA ARG A 48 2.38 7.97 -3.50
C ARG A 48 2.04 6.88 -4.49
N LEU A 49 0.76 6.58 -4.66
CA LEU A 49 0.30 5.60 -5.65
C LEU A 49 0.59 6.06 -7.08
N ARG A 50 0.41 7.35 -7.37
CA ARG A 50 0.77 7.93 -8.68
C ARG A 50 2.27 7.85 -8.93
N LEU A 51 3.08 8.07 -7.91
CA LEU A 51 4.53 7.95 -7.99
C LEU A 51 4.94 6.49 -8.27
N ILE A 52 4.34 5.53 -7.59
CA ILE A 52 4.56 4.10 -7.83
C ILE A 52 4.17 3.73 -9.26
N ALA A 53 3.05 4.24 -9.75
CA ALA A 53 2.60 4.02 -11.13
C ALA A 53 3.62 4.51 -12.15
N LEU A 54 4.25 5.65 -11.87
CA LEU A 54 5.29 6.19 -12.73
C LEU A 54 6.54 5.28 -12.73
N LEU A 55 6.97 4.83 -11.56
CA LEU A 55 8.14 3.95 -11.40
C LEU A 55 7.90 2.53 -11.91
N GLU A 56 6.64 2.11 -12.02
CA GLU A 56 6.29 0.83 -12.62
C GLU A 56 6.73 0.74 -14.08
N LYS A 57 6.71 1.86 -14.79
CA LYS A 57 7.11 1.94 -16.20
C LYS A 57 8.62 1.90 -16.37
N GLN A 58 9.32 2.71 -15.61
CA GLN A 58 10.79 2.79 -15.66
C GLN A 58 11.32 3.59 -14.47
N GLU A 59 12.60 3.51 -14.24
CA GLU A 59 13.24 4.33 -13.21
C GLU A 59 13.26 5.81 -13.63
N HIS A 60 13.26 6.70 -12.64
CA HIS A 60 13.27 8.15 -12.83
C HIS A 60 14.12 8.84 -11.77
N CYS A 61 14.74 9.94 -12.13
CA CYS A 61 15.36 10.85 -11.17
C CYS A 61 14.29 11.76 -10.53
N VAL A 62 14.65 12.43 -9.44
CA VAL A 62 13.72 13.31 -8.69
C VAL A 62 13.13 14.40 -9.58
N CYS A 63 13.97 15.01 -10.44
CA CYS A 63 13.48 16.11 -11.27
C CYS A 63 12.47 15.64 -12.32
N ASP A 64 12.64 14.45 -12.89
CA ASP A 64 11.67 13.87 -13.82
C ASP A 64 10.35 13.54 -13.11
N ILE A 65 10.43 12.95 -11.92
CA ILE A 65 9.23 12.65 -11.12
C ILE A 65 8.48 13.93 -10.81
N ALA A 66 9.18 14.97 -10.38
CA ALA A 66 8.58 16.27 -10.07
C ALA A 66 7.87 16.87 -11.28
N ALA A 67 8.49 16.78 -12.44
CA ALA A 67 7.90 17.26 -13.70
C ALA A 67 6.63 16.47 -14.06
N HIS A 68 6.68 15.15 -14.00
CA HIS A 68 5.52 14.30 -14.30
C HIS A 68 4.35 14.51 -13.33
N LEU A 69 4.63 14.73 -12.05
CA LEU A 69 3.61 14.94 -11.03
C LEU A 69 3.20 16.40 -10.86
N SER A 70 3.79 17.30 -11.63
CA SER A 70 3.55 18.76 -11.55
C SER A 70 3.71 19.29 -10.13
N THR A 71 4.81 18.94 -9.49
CA THR A 71 5.12 19.32 -8.12
C THR A 71 6.60 19.70 -7.98
N THR A 72 7.02 20.02 -6.76
CA THR A 72 8.41 20.40 -6.48
C THR A 72 9.29 19.18 -6.22
N GLU A 73 10.59 19.31 -6.48
CA GLU A 73 11.56 18.28 -6.14
C GLU A 73 11.59 18.01 -4.62
N SER A 74 11.40 19.06 -3.82
CA SER A 74 11.31 18.93 -2.36
C SER A 74 10.16 18.05 -1.92
N ALA A 75 8.98 18.24 -2.51
CA ALA A 75 7.80 17.41 -2.22
C ALA A 75 8.03 15.96 -2.65
N VAL A 76 8.62 15.73 -3.83
CA VAL A 76 8.96 14.38 -4.32
C VAL A 76 9.97 13.71 -3.39
N SER A 77 11.02 14.42 -2.99
CA SER A 77 12.03 13.88 -2.07
C SER A 77 11.41 13.45 -0.75
N HIS A 78 10.45 14.23 -0.24
CA HIS A 78 9.71 13.89 0.98
C HIS A 78 8.92 12.59 0.79
N GLN A 79 8.19 12.45 -0.31
CA GLN A 79 7.43 11.25 -0.63
C GLN A 79 8.33 10.03 -0.82
N LEU A 80 9.43 10.19 -1.53
CA LEU A 80 10.40 9.11 -1.77
C LEU A 80 11.04 8.62 -0.47
N ARG A 81 11.26 9.51 0.49
CA ARG A 81 11.79 9.13 1.80
C ARG A 81 10.86 8.18 2.53
N ALA A 82 9.55 8.47 2.52
CA ALA A 82 8.54 7.62 3.13
C ALA A 82 8.45 6.26 2.41
N LEU A 83 8.44 6.26 1.10
CA LEU A 83 8.39 5.03 0.28
C LEU A 83 9.64 4.17 0.47
N ARG A 84 10.78 4.80 0.59
CA ARG A 84 12.06 4.10 0.81
C ARG A 84 12.12 3.48 2.20
N ALA A 85 11.65 4.20 3.23
CA ALA A 85 11.59 3.67 4.60
C ALA A 85 10.69 2.44 4.69
N ALA A 86 9.62 2.38 3.88
CA ALA A 86 8.72 1.23 3.79
C ALA A 86 9.22 0.15 2.82
N ARG A 87 10.40 0.33 2.23
CA ARG A 87 11.01 -0.60 1.27
C ARG A 87 10.18 -0.81 0.00
N LEU A 88 9.44 0.23 -0.40
CA LEU A 88 8.65 0.22 -1.63
C LEU A 88 9.46 0.68 -2.83
N VAL A 89 10.46 1.54 -2.61
CA VAL A 89 11.37 2.02 -3.64
C VAL A 89 12.81 1.85 -3.19
N SER A 90 13.69 1.74 -4.16
CA SER A 90 15.13 1.77 -3.98
C SER A 90 15.73 2.76 -4.97
N TYR A 91 17.01 3.04 -4.85
CA TYR A 91 17.68 3.96 -5.77
C TYR A 91 19.06 3.44 -6.14
N ARG A 92 19.54 3.93 -7.28
CA ARG A 92 20.93 3.78 -7.71
C ARG A 92 21.50 5.13 -8.04
N LYS A 93 22.79 5.28 -7.86
CA LYS A 93 23.53 6.49 -8.24
C LYS A 93 24.24 6.26 -9.56
N GLU A 94 24.17 7.24 -10.45
CA GLU A 94 24.92 7.28 -11.68
C GLU A 94 25.50 8.68 -11.85
N GLY A 95 26.79 8.83 -11.57
CA GLY A 95 27.43 10.13 -11.49
C GLY A 95 26.80 10.97 -10.37
N ARG A 96 26.28 12.16 -10.75
CA ARG A 96 25.61 13.07 -9.81
C ARG A 96 24.10 12.83 -9.71
N GLN A 97 23.58 11.95 -10.56
CA GLN A 97 22.14 11.65 -10.60
C GLN A 97 21.79 10.45 -9.75
N VAL A 98 20.60 10.50 -9.17
CA VAL A 98 20.02 9.41 -8.40
C VAL A 98 18.73 9.00 -9.09
N PHE A 99 18.66 7.73 -9.46
CA PHE A 99 17.48 7.16 -10.12
C PHE A 99 16.74 6.26 -9.17
N TYR A 100 15.42 6.48 -9.03
CA TYR A 100 14.54 5.69 -8.19
C TYR A 100 13.80 4.65 -9.02
N GLN A 101 13.56 3.50 -8.42
CA GLN A 101 12.84 2.38 -9.02
C GLN A 101 12.04 1.66 -7.94
N LEU A 102 11.09 0.82 -8.35
CA LEU A 102 10.40 -0.05 -7.39
C LEU A 102 11.41 -0.98 -6.75
N HIS A 103 11.23 -1.26 -5.46
CA HIS A 103 12.21 -2.02 -4.68
C HIS A 103 12.42 -3.43 -5.22
N ASP A 104 11.33 -4.13 -5.53
CA ASP A 104 11.37 -5.49 -6.08
C ASP A 104 10.07 -5.84 -6.80
N HIS A 105 10.01 -7.06 -7.33
CA HIS A 105 8.85 -7.55 -8.06
C HIS A 105 7.60 -7.71 -7.18
N HIS A 106 7.77 -7.89 -5.86
CA HIS A 106 6.61 -8.00 -4.95
C HIS A 106 5.80 -6.70 -4.94
N VAL A 107 6.47 -5.55 -4.93
CA VAL A 107 5.82 -4.23 -4.99
C VAL A 107 5.09 -4.07 -6.32
N LEU A 108 5.74 -4.44 -7.41
CA LEU A 108 5.17 -4.37 -8.75
C LEU A 108 3.92 -5.25 -8.87
N ASP A 109 4.01 -6.48 -8.40
CA ASP A 109 2.91 -7.44 -8.45
C ASP A 109 1.73 -6.97 -7.60
N LEU A 110 2.00 -6.45 -6.40
CA LEU A 110 0.96 -5.88 -5.54
C LEU A 110 0.23 -4.74 -6.24
N TYR A 111 0.97 -3.80 -6.80
CA TYR A 111 0.41 -2.66 -7.53
C TYR A 111 -0.48 -3.12 -8.69
N ARG A 112 0.03 -4.03 -9.52
CA ARG A 112 -0.71 -4.56 -10.67
C ARG A 112 -1.97 -5.31 -10.25
N ASN A 113 -1.87 -6.14 -9.23
CA ASN A 113 -3.00 -6.91 -8.73
C ASN A 113 -4.12 -6.02 -8.19
N VAL A 114 -3.77 -5.01 -7.42
CA VAL A 114 -4.77 -4.07 -6.89
C VAL A 114 -5.41 -3.27 -8.03
N ARG A 115 -4.62 -2.79 -8.96
CA ARG A 115 -5.13 -2.04 -10.11
C ARG A 115 -6.09 -2.88 -10.96
N GLU A 116 -5.72 -4.12 -11.24
CA GLU A 116 -6.57 -5.06 -11.99
C GLU A 116 -7.86 -5.36 -11.23
N HIS A 117 -7.77 -5.59 -9.93
CA HIS A 117 -8.93 -5.84 -9.08
C HIS A 117 -9.93 -4.67 -9.13
N LEU A 118 -9.45 -3.44 -9.06
CA LEU A 118 -10.30 -2.25 -9.09
C LEU A 118 -10.88 -1.95 -10.47
N ALA A 119 -10.33 -2.52 -11.53
CA ALA A 119 -10.83 -2.36 -12.90
C ALA A 119 -11.97 -3.33 -13.25
N GLU A 120 -12.23 -4.31 -12.39
CA GLU A 120 -13.32 -5.28 -12.60
C GLU A 120 -14.71 -4.64 -12.47
#